data_82d46c9afdfacc925d924e8207233a1c
#
_entry.id   82d46c9afdfacc925d924e8207233a1c
#
_cell.length_a   1.000
_cell.length_b   1.000
_cell.length_c   1.000
_cell.angle_alpha   90.00
_cell.angle_beta   90.00
_cell.angle_gamma   90.00
#
_symmetry.space_group_name_H-M   'P 1'
#
loop_
_entity.id
_entity.type
_entity.pdbx_description
1 polymer ?
#
loop_
_entity_poly.entity_id
_entity_poly.type
_entity_poly.pdbx_seq_one_letter_code
_entity_poly.pdbx_strand_id
1 'polypeptide(L)'
;MDEAVKKEILSMSRTAHDLAEAAYHKNFSKNGDTGWAEKQRILLADMALHLLQTALKEGELSEEYLKRNLLSILTISDQFILGHDLKAVADALYFF
;
A
#
# COMPACT_ATOMS: atom_id res chain seq x y z
N MET A 1 -12.64 0.64 19.41
CA MET A 1 -11.22 0.91 19.67
C MET A 1 -11.10 2.21 20.44
N ASP A 2 -10.24 2.24 21.46
CA ASP A 2 -9.94 3.44 22.22
C ASP A 2 -9.35 4.52 21.30
N GLU A 3 -9.84 5.76 21.42
CA GLU A 3 -9.38 6.88 20.59
C GLU A 3 -7.89 7.20 20.78
N ALA A 4 -7.38 7.06 22.01
CA ALA A 4 -5.95 7.29 22.27
C ALA A 4 -5.08 6.24 21.57
N VAL A 5 -5.47 4.98 21.61
CA VAL A 5 -4.78 3.88 20.92
C VAL A 5 -4.85 4.07 19.41
N LYS A 6 -6.01 4.44 18.89
CA LYS A 6 -6.21 4.71 17.47
C LYS A 6 -5.28 5.83 16.96
N LYS A 7 -5.21 6.92 17.72
CA LYS A 7 -4.31 8.04 17.38
C LYS A 7 -2.85 7.63 17.39
N GLU A 8 -2.46 6.79 18.35
CA GLU A 8 -1.11 6.27 18.43
C GLU A 8 -0.77 5.41 17.22
N ILE A 9 -1.66 4.48 16.85
CA ILE A 9 -1.47 3.64 15.66
C ILE A 9 -1.32 4.51 14.41
N LEU A 10 -2.19 5.51 14.24
CA LEU A 10 -2.12 6.41 13.09
C LEU A 10 -0.82 7.23 13.08
N SER A 11 -0.38 7.70 14.23
CA SER A 11 0.88 8.43 14.36
C SER A 11 2.08 7.56 13.98
N MET A 12 2.11 6.33 14.48
CA MET A 12 3.16 5.36 14.16
C MET A 12 3.16 5.01 12.67
N SER A 13 1.98 4.89 12.07
CA SER A 13 1.85 4.59 10.64
C SER A 13 2.38 5.73 9.76
N ARG A 14 2.20 6.98 10.18
CA ARG A 14 2.77 8.13 9.45
C ARG A 14 4.29 8.15 9.51
N THR A 15 4.86 7.85 10.67
CA THR A 15 6.31 7.74 10.83
C THR A 15 6.86 6.61 9.96
N ALA A 16 6.21 5.44 9.97
CA ALA A 16 6.59 4.31 9.14
C ALA A 16 6.47 4.65 7.64
N HIS A 17 5.40 5.35 7.24
CA HIS A 17 5.21 5.81 5.88
C HIS A 17 6.37 6.71 5.43
N ASP A 18 6.77 7.69 6.25
CA ASP A 18 7.85 8.61 5.90
C ASP A 18 9.17 7.85 5.72
N LEU A 19 9.44 6.86 6.56
CA LEU A 19 10.63 6.02 6.43
C LEU A 19 10.59 5.15 5.17
N ALA A 20 9.45 4.54 4.88
CA ALA A 20 9.27 3.70 3.69
C ALA A 20 9.41 4.53 2.42
N GLU A 21 8.80 5.71 2.37
CA GLU A 21 8.90 6.62 1.23
C GLU A 21 10.34 7.06 0.99
N ALA A 22 11.07 7.42 2.06
CA ALA A 22 12.48 7.78 1.94
C ALA A 22 13.32 6.61 1.41
N ALA A 23 13.08 5.40 1.91
CA ALA A 23 13.78 4.20 1.42
C ALA A 23 13.46 3.91 -0.04
N TYR A 24 12.21 4.07 -0.44
CA TYR A 24 11.79 3.91 -1.83
C TYR A 24 12.52 4.88 -2.76
N HIS A 25 12.58 6.16 -2.40
CA HIS A 25 13.23 7.19 -3.22
C HIS A 25 14.75 7.04 -3.26
N LYS A 26 15.38 6.42 -2.27
CA LYS A 26 16.81 6.13 -2.28
C LYS A 26 17.18 4.94 -3.17
N ASN A 27 16.23 4.12 -3.52
CA ASN A 27 16.46 2.97 -4.40
C ASN A 27 16.22 3.39 -5.85
N PHE A 28 17.30 3.55 -6.62
CA PHE A 28 17.24 3.99 -8.02
C PHE A 28 17.05 2.83 -9.00
N SER A 29 16.79 1.63 -8.52
CA SER A 29 16.59 0.46 -9.38
C SER A 29 15.40 0.63 -10.32
N LYS A 30 15.56 0.14 -11.53
CA LYS A 30 14.52 0.07 -12.57
C LYS A 30 14.12 -1.37 -12.77
N ASN A 31 12.98 -1.59 -13.43
CA ASN A 31 12.52 -2.93 -13.76
C ASN A 31 13.63 -3.70 -14.50
N GLY A 32 13.98 -4.87 -13.97
CA GLY A 32 15.08 -5.70 -14.49
C GLY A 32 16.38 -5.60 -13.70
N ASP A 33 16.55 -4.57 -12.85
CA ASP A 33 17.71 -4.43 -11.98
C ASP A 33 17.60 -5.36 -10.77
N THR A 34 18.77 -5.69 -10.18
CA THR A 34 18.81 -6.57 -9.00
C THR A 34 18.10 -5.99 -7.78
N GLY A 35 18.05 -4.66 -7.64
CA GLY A 35 17.37 -3.99 -6.53
C GLY A 35 15.89 -3.73 -6.74
N TRP A 36 15.34 -4.11 -7.90
CA TRP A 36 13.94 -3.82 -8.24
C TRP A 36 12.94 -4.51 -7.31
N ALA A 37 13.16 -5.80 -7.03
CA ALA A 37 12.25 -6.56 -6.17
C ALA A 37 12.18 -5.96 -4.77
N GLU A 38 13.31 -5.55 -4.19
CA GLU A 38 13.32 -4.88 -2.89
C GLU A 38 12.58 -3.55 -2.93
N LYS A 39 12.79 -2.76 -3.98
CA LYS A 39 12.07 -1.50 -4.17
C LYS A 39 10.56 -1.72 -4.19
N GLN A 40 10.08 -2.73 -4.90
CA GLN A 40 8.66 -3.07 -4.96
C GLN A 40 8.13 -3.59 -3.63
N ARG A 41 8.94 -4.32 -2.86
CA ARG A 41 8.55 -4.75 -1.51
C ARG A 41 8.39 -3.58 -0.56
N ILE A 42 9.25 -2.57 -0.66
CA ILE A 42 9.14 -1.32 0.12
C ILE A 42 7.84 -0.59 -0.26
N LEU A 43 7.55 -0.49 -1.54
CA LEU A 43 6.32 0.13 -2.02
C LEU A 43 5.08 -0.62 -1.52
N LEU A 44 5.11 -1.96 -1.54
CA LEU A 44 4.01 -2.77 -1.03
C LEU A 44 3.77 -2.51 0.47
N ALA A 45 4.83 -2.45 1.26
CA ALA A 45 4.73 -2.14 2.68
C ALA A 45 4.11 -0.76 2.90
N ASP A 46 4.51 0.23 2.09
CA ASP A 46 3.96 1.58 2.18
C ASP A 46 2.47 1.61 1.80
N MET A 47 2.08 0.87 0.78
CA MET A 47 0.66 0.77 0.40
C MET A 47 -0.18 0.10 1.51
N ALA A 48 0.39 -0.85 2.23
CA ALA A 48 -0.26 -1.45 3.41
C ALA A 48 -0.46 -0.41 4.52
N LEU A 49 0.49 0.51 4.71
CA LEU A 49 0.34 1.63 5.65
C LEU A 49 -0.76 2.58 5.22
N HIS A 50 -0.90 2.86 3.93
CA HIS A 50 -2.03 3.63 3.41
C HIS A 50 -3.37 2.95 3.69
N LEU A 51 -3.44 1.63 3.53
CA LEU A 51 -4.64 0.85 3.86
C LEU A 51 -4.97 0.96 5.36
N LEU A 52 -3.97 0.88 6.21
CA LEU A 52 -4.15 1.04 7.65
C LEU A 52 -4.74 2.42 7.98
N GLN A 53 -4.21 3.47 7.37
CA GLN A 53 -4.71 4.83 7.58
C GLN A 53 -6.15 4.98 7.09
N THR A 54 -6.48 4.41 5.94
CA THR A 54 -7.86 4.40 5.41
C THR A 54 -8.81 3.69 6.37
N ALA A 55 -8.39 2.54 6.90
CA ALA A 55 -9.22 1.72 7.78
C ALA A 55 -9.52 2.40 9.11
N LEU A 56 -8.57 3.19 9.64
CA LEU A 56 -8.68 3.79 10.97
C LEU A 56 -8.98 5.29 10.96
N LYS A 57 -9.11 5.90 9.79
CA LYS A 57 -9.46 7.32 9.67
C LYS A 57 -10.81 7.59 10.33
N GLU A 58 -10.95 8.77 10.94
CA GLU A 58 -12.23 9.18 11.52
C GLU A 58 -13.36 9.22 10.49
N GLY A 59 -14.57 8.92 10.96
CA GLY A 59 -15.75 8.88 10.11
C GLY A 59 -15.97 7.50 9.51
N GLU A 60 -16.82 7.44 8.52
CA GLU A 60 -17.13 6.20 7.84
C GLU A 60 -15.95 5.75 6.95
N LEU A 61 -15.79 4.44 6.80
CA LEU A 61 -14.81 3.87 5.91
C LEU A 61 -15.10 4.32 4.47
N SER A 62 -14.15 5.03 3.85
CA SER A 62 -14.29 5.48 2.48
C SER A 62 -14.13 4.32 1.50
N GLU A 63 -15.18 3.99 0.78
CA GLU A 63 -15.13 2.98 -0.27
C GLU A 63 -14.15 3.38 -1.37
N GLU A 64 -14.11 4.65 -1.74
CA GLU A 64 -13.21 5.17 -2.76
C GLU A 64 -11.75 5.00 -2.38
N TYR A 65 -11.37 5.38 -1.17
CA TYR A 65 -9.99 5.20 -0.71
C TYR A 65 -9.63 3.72 -0.55
N LEU A 66 -10.57 2.92 -0.07
CA LEU A 66 -10.35 1.47 0.05
C LEU A 66 -10.07 0.84 -1.32
N LYS A 67 -10.84 1.20 -2.33
CA LYS A 67 -10.61 0.73 -3.71
C LYS A 67 -9.22 1.14 -4.23
N ARG A 68 -8.82 2.39 -4.00
CA ARG A 68 -7.49 2.88 -4.41
C ARG A 68 -6.37 2.10 -3.73
N ASN A 69 -6.50 1.86 -2.43
CA ASN A 69 -5.51 1.09 -1.69
C ASN A 69 -5.41 -0.34 -2.23
N LEU A 70 -6.55 -1.00 -2.47
CA LEU A 70 -6.59 -2.35 -3.00
C LEU A 70 -6.02 -2.41 -4.42
N LEU A 71 -6.33 -1.43 -5.27
CA LEU A 71 -5.76 -1.35 -6.62
C LEU A 71 -4.24 -1.37 -6.56
N SER A 72 -3.65 -0.52 -5.72
CA SER A 72 -2.20 -0.42 -5.57
C SER A 72 -1.60 -1.73 -5.03
N ILE A 73 -2.19 -2.28 -3.97
CA ILE A 73 -1.69 -3.51 -3.33
C ILE A 73 -1.76 -4.69 -4.30
N LEU A 74 -2.87 -4.88 -4.99
CA LEU A 74 -3.03 -5.98 -5.93
C LEU A 74 -2.12 -5.84 -7.14
N THR A 75 -1.97 -4.62 -7.66
CA THR A 75 -1.09 -4.35 -8.79
C THR A 75 0.37 -4.67 -8.47
N ILE A 76 0.84 -4.27 -7.29
CA ILE A 76 2.20 -4.57 -6.85
C ILE A 76 2.36 -6.07 -6.57
N SER A 77 1.38 -6.66 -5.87
CA SER A 77 1.39 -8.08 -5.50
C SER A 77 1.39 -9.00 -6.72
N ASP A 78 0.81 -8.56 -7.82
CA ASP A 78 0.77 -9.32 -9.08
C ASP A 78 2.17 -9.72 -9.56
N GLN A 79 3.18 -8.91 -9.25
CA GLN A 79 4.57 -9.18 -9.61
C GLN A 79 5.16 -10.37 -8.83
N PHE A 80 4.62 -10.66 -7.64
CA PHE A 80 5.16 -11.65 -6.72
C PHE A 80 4.33 -12.93 -6.63
N ILE A 81 3.09 -12.90 -7.07
CA ILE A 81 2.18 -14.05 -7.05
C ILE A 81 1.96 -14.51 -8.49
N LEU A 82 2.68 -15.57 -8.87
CA LEU A 82 2.61 -16.12 -10.23
C LEU A 82 1.36 -16.98 -10.41
N GLY A 83 0.87 -17.05 -11.64
CA GLY A 83 -0.26 -17.90 -12.00
C GLY A 83 -1.64 -17.30 -11.75
N HIS A 84 -1.70 -16.03 -11.29
CA HIS A 84 -2.95 -15.30 -11.07
C HIS A 84 -2.87 -13.93 -11.71
N ASP A 85 -3.98 -13.41 -12.20
CA ASP A 85 -4.07 -12.07 -12.77
C ASP A 85 -4.71 -11.13 -11.74
N LEU A 86 -3.93 -10.74 -10.74
CA LEU A 86 -4.39 -9.85 -9.67
C LEU A 86 -4.64 -8.43 -10.19
N LYS A 87 -3.90 -8.01 -11.22
CA LYS A 87 -4.10 -6.70 -11.83
C LYS A 87 -5.48 -6.62 -12.50
N ALA A 88 -5.94 -7.67 -13.14
CA ALA A 88 -7.29 -7.70 -13.73
C ALA A 88 -8.36 -7.57 -12.64
N VAL A 89 -8.18 -8.25 -11.50
CA VAL A 89 -9.09 -8.12 -10.36
C VAL A 89 -9.11 -6.68 -9.84
N ALA A 90 -7.93 -6.07 -9.71
CA ALA A 90 -7.79 -4.69 -9.25
C ALA A 90 -8.51 -3.73 -10.21
N ASP A 91 -8.30 -3.89 -11.51
CA ASP A 91 -8.94 -3.04 -12.52
C ASP A 91 -10.47 -3.17 -12.47
N ALA A 92 -10.99 -4.36 -12.22
CA ALA A 92 -12.43 -4.62 -12.10
C ALA A 92 -13.09 -3.82 -10.96
N LEU A 93 -12.35 -3.45 -9.92
CA LEU A 93 -12.88 -2.63 -8.83
C LEU A 93 -13.34 -1.25 -9.30
N TYR A 94 -12.82 -0.76 -10.42
CA TYR A 94 -13.15 0.55 -10.96
C TYR A 94 -14.13 0.50 -12.13
N PHE A 95 -14.26 -0.63 -12.78
CA PHE A 95 -15.09 -0.76 -13.98
C PHE A 95 -16.42 -1.47 -13.73
N PHE A 96 -16.59 -2.00 -12.54
CA PHE A 96 -17.83 -2.68 -12.11
C PHE A 96 -18.23 -2.19 -10.69
#